data_88be192d190acad89ad85e6781966d7f
#
_entry.id   88be192d190acad89ad85e6781966d7f
#
_cell.length_a   1.000
_cell.length_b   1.000
_cell.length_c   1.000
_cell.angle_alpha   90.00
_cell.angle_beta   90.00
_cell.angle_gamma   90.00
#
_symmetry.space_group_name_H-M   'P 1'
#
loop_
_entity.id
_entity.type
_entity.pdbx_description
1 polymer ?
#
loop_
_entity_poly.entity_id
_entity_poly.type
_entity_poly.pdbx_seq_one_letter_code
_entity_poly.pdbx_strand_id
1 'polypeptide(L)'
;MEKKGIAAKALEQGKGILRLTPTWVPRSFCVPGRRIKLHPDDYYVLGGERGGIDERWFASTTPAKNGPLTGENEGLSAIVFNNGTEEEQVLLKDAVEELKGELIGDRLWDEHKSWPMYSKFFDNMGQLPHHIHHNDEKAALIGQMGKPEAYYFPPQLNNHGGDFPYTFMGISPGTTKEEIRECLVNFTKGDNKITSYSQAYQLDPGTGWDVPPGLLHAPGSMCTYEPQKASDVFAMYQSLVNEAIIPEALLWNGTPEESKGDFDALLDVIDWDLNLDPNMMQNRFMAPKPVKPIEEMKAEGYIENWICYKSDAFSAKELTVLPGASVTIKDSGAYGMIMMQGHGKMGVWDIETPALIRYGQLTNDEFFISEKAASEGVKIVNLSANDPIVMLKHFGPGNPDLVL
;
A
#
# COMPACT_ATOMS: atom_id res chain seq x y z
N MET A 1 -4.01 -21.51 -34.47
CA MET A 1 -3.31 -20.60 -33.53
C MET A 1 -4.39 -19.96 -32.67
N GLU A 2 -4.43 -20.30 -31.37
CA GLU A 2 -5.28 -19.58 -30.43
C GLU A 2 -4.97 -18.08 -30.50
N LYS A 3 -6.01 -17.24 -30.52
CA LYS A 3 -5.81 -15.78 -30.45
C LYS A 3 -5.25 -15.47 -29.04
N LYS A 4 -4.02 -14.94 -28.97
CA LYS A 4 -3.47 -14.43 -27.70
C LYS A 4 -4.47 -13.46 -27.06
N GLY A 5 -4.72 -13.61 -25.75
CA GLY A 5 -5.51 -12.67 -24.98
C GLY A 5 -4.91 -11.25 -24.95
N ILE A 6 -5.64 -10.29 -24.43
CA ILE A 6 -5.16 -8.90 -24.31
C ILE A 6 -3.94 -8.84 -23.39
N ALA A 7 -3.96 -9.60 -22.28
CA ALA A 7 -2.86 -9.66 -21.32
C ALA A 7 -1.55 -10.14 -21.97
N ALA A 8 -1.60 -11.22 -22.76
CA ALA A 8 -0.42 -11.74 -23.46
C ALA A 8 0.13 -10.75 -24.52
N LYS A 9 -0.75 -10.04 -25.21
CA LYS A 9 -0.33 -9.00 -26.17
C LYS A 9 0.31 -7.80 -25.46
N ALA A 10 -0.26 -7.36 -24.35
CA ALA A 10 0.28 -6.28 -23.54
C ALA A 10 1.67 -6.65 -22.99
N LEU A 11 1.84 -7.88 -22.49
CA LEU A 11 3.13 -8.39 -22.01
C LEU A 11 4.19 -8.39 -23.10
N GLU A 12 3.84 -8.83 -24.32
CA GLU A 12 4.74 -8.83 -25.48
C GLU A 12 5.09 -7.40 -25.94
N GLN A 13 4.08 -6.51 -26.04
CA GLN A 13 4.27 -5.11 -26.42
C GLN A 13 5.18 -4.37 -25.44
N GLY A 14 4.93 -4.53 -24.14
CA GLY A 14 5.71 -3.92 -23.06
C GLY A 14 7.03 -4.62 -22.76
N LYS A 15 7.34 -5.74 -23.44
CA LYS A 15 8.53 -6.58 -23.15
C LYS A 15 8.60 -6.94 -21.66
N GLY A 16 7.48 -7.36 -21.10
CA GLY A 16 7.36 -7.73 -19.70
C GLY A 16 7.10 -6.57 -18.73
N ILE A 17 6.97 -5.33 -19.23
CA ILE A 17 6.65 -4.15 -18.45
C ILE A 17 5.24 -3.68 -18.84
N LEU A 18 4.29 -3.77 -17.91
CA LEU A 18 2.88 -3.47 -18.14
C LEU A 18 2.53 -2.12 -17.53
N ARG A 19 1.97 -1.19 -18.33
CA ARG A 19 1.46 0.08 -17.82
C ARG A 19 0.09 -0.13 -17.18
N LEU A 20 -0.11 0.43 -15.98
CA LEU A 20 -1.35 0.35 -15.22
C LEU A 20 -2.12 1.68 -15.25
N THR A 21 -3.43 1.59 -15.02
CA THR A 21 -4.29 2.75 -14.79
C THR A 21 -4.24 3.18 -13.33
N PRO A 22 -4.35 4.48 -13.00
CA PRO A 22 -4.55 4.91 -11.63
C PRO A 22 -5.84 4.32 -11.03
N THR A 23 -5.71 3.64 -9.89
CA THR A 23 -6.83 3.02 -9.16
C THR A 23 -7.12 3.82 -7.90
N TRP A 24 -8.29 4.48 -7.88
CA TRP A 24 -8.69 5.38 -6.81
C TRP A 24 -9.72 4.73 -5.90
N VAL A 25 -9.55 4.86 -4.59
CA VAL A 25 -10.47 4.29 -3.59
C VAL A 25 -10.85 5.37 -2.58
N PRO A 26 -12.17 5.65 -2.40
CA PRO A 26 -12.67 6.53 -1.36
C PRO A 26 -12.85 5.79 -0.05
N ARG A 27 -12.76 6.51 1.08
CA ARG A 27 -13.15 5.98 2.40
C ARG A 27 -14.12 6.95 3.08
N SER A 28 -15.31 6.46 3.44
CA SER A 28 -16.37 7.30 4.03
C SER A 28 -16.05 7.86 5.41
N PHE A 29 -15.07 7.26 6.10
CA PHE A 29 -14.63 7.66 7.44
C PHE A 29 -13.39 8.58 7.44
N CYS A 30 -12.92 9.02 6.27
CA CYS A 30 -11.73 9.84 6.12
C CYS A 30 -12.02 11.15 5.39
N VAL A 31 -11.21 12.17 5.67
CA VAL A 31 -11.15 13.41 4.89
C VAL A 31 -9.82 13.40 4.11
N PRO A 32 -9.83 13.53 2.77
CA PRO A 32 -8.61 13.47 1.96
C PRO A 32 -7.59 14.54 2.33
N GLY A 33 -6.32 14.14 2.44
CA GLY A 33 -5.18 15.03 2.72
C GLY A 33 -4.72 15.84 1.51
N ARG A 34 -5.09 15.43 0.29
CA ARG A 34 -4.85 16.12 -0.99
C ARG A 34 -3.40 16.10 -1.48
N ARG A 35 -2.57 15.12 -1.04
CA ARG A 35 -1.17 14.95 -1.46
C ARG A 35 -0.97 13.86 -2.54
N ILE A 36 -1.98 13.00 -2.80
CA ILE A 36 -1.90 11.90 -3.77
C ILE A 36 -2.03 12.33 -5.23
N LYS A 37 -1.90 13.61 -5.51
CA LYS A 37 -1.91 14.23 -6.86
C LYS A 37 -3.24 14.13 -7.62
N LEU A 38 -4.33 13.70 -7.02
CA LEU A 38 -5.66 13.79 -7.62
C LEU A 38 -6.06 15.26 -7.75
N HIS A 39 -6.70 15.62 -8.87
CA HIS A 39 -7.16 16.99 -9.09
C HIS A 39 -8.16 17.41 -8.00
N PRO A 40 -8.09 18.63 -7.45
CA PRO A 40 -8.96 19.08 -6.36
C PRO A 40 -10.46 18.90 -6.59
N ASP A 41 -10.93 19.07 -7.82
CA ASP A 41 -12.34 18.93 -8.17
C ASP A 41 -12.84 17.48 -8.18
N ASP A 42 -11.91 16.50 -8.17
CA ASP A 42 -12.24 15.09 -8.38
C ASP A 42 -12.27 14.27 -7.08
N TYR A 43 -11.91 14.86 -5.92
CA TYR A 43 -11.88 14.10 -4.66
C TYR A 43 -13.23 13.50 -4.26
N TYR A 44 -14.35 14.08 -4.68
CA TYR A 44 -15.71 13.61 -4.37
C TYR A 44 -16.49 13.19 -5.63
N VAL A 45 -15.81 12.87 -6.72
CA VAL A 45 -16.43 12.50 -8.01
C VAL A 45 -17.30 11.25 -7.91
N LEU A 46 -17.03 10.37 -6.94
CA LEU A 46 -17.78 9.14 -6.68
C LEU A 46 -19.04 9.35 -5.81
N GLY A 47 -19.29 10.57 -5.36
CA GLY A 47 -20.43 10.94 -4.50
C GLY A 47 -20.01 11.20 -3.05
N GLY A 48 -20.66 12.20 -2.43
CA GLY A 48 -20.32 12.62 -1.06
C GLY A 48 -20.56 11.54 0.00
N GLU A 49 -21.56 10.69 -0.20
CA GLU A 49 -21.89 9.57 0.69
C GLU A 49 -20.82 8.46 0.70
N ARG A 50 -20.01 8.40 -0.35
CA ARG A 50 -18.87 7.46 -0.44
C ARG A 50 -17.62 7.95 0.26
N GLY A 51 -17.62 9.20 0.70
CA GLY A 51 -16.45 9.90 1.18
C GLY A 51 -15.56 10.43 0.06
N GLY A 52 -14.48 11.08 0.44
CA GLY A 52 -13.50 11.57 -0.50
C GLY A 52 -12.50 10.47 -0.89
N ILE A 53 -11.92 10.62 -2.07
CA ILE A 53 -10.83 9.74 -2.52
C ILE A 53 -9.57 10.10 -1.73
N ASP A 54 -9.16 9.23 -0.84
CA ASP A 54 -7.99 9.38 0.02
C ASP A 54 -6.93 8.29 -0.22
N GLU A 55 -7.26 7.28 -1.04
CA GLU A 55 -6.32 6.21 -1.39
C GLU A 55 -6.11 6.11 -2.90
N ARG A 56 -4.86 5.78 -3.30
CA ARG A 56 -4.50 5.31 -4.63
C ARG A 56 -3.81 3.96 -4.50
N TRP A 57 -4.39 2.92 -5.09
CA TRP A 57 -3.90 1.54 -5.02
C TRP A 57 -3.02 1.19 -6.21
N PHE A 58 -1.97 0.42 -5.98
CA PHE A 58 -0.95 0.06 -6.98
C PHE A 58 -0.84 -1.43 -7.14
N ALA A 59 -0.88 -1.89 -8.39
CA ALA A 59 -0.76 -3.29 -8.78
C ALA A 59 -1.71 -4.21 -7.98
N SER A 60 -2.92 -3.72 -7.71
CA SER A 60 -3.88 -4.43 -6.88
C SER A 60 -4.72 -5.43 -7.68
N THR A 61 -4.82 -6.65 -7.16
CA THR A 61 -5.78 -7.67 -7.58
C THR A 61 -6.87 -7.91 -6.52
N THR A 62 -6.93 -7.03 -5.51
CA THR A 62 -7.84 -7.13 -4.36
C THR A 62 -8.98 -6.12 -4.51
N PRO A 63 -10.25 -6.54 -4.46
CA PRO A 63 -11.37 -5.60 -4.46
C PRO A 63 -11.45 -4.84 -3.13
N ALA A 64 -11.74 -3.55 -3.18
CA ALA A 64 -11.96 -2.73 -1.99
C ALA A 64 -13.24 -3.13 -1.25
N LYS A 65 -13.24 -3.01 0.09
CA LYS A 65 -14.35 -3.35 0.98
C LYS A 65 -15.04 -2.09 1.52
N ASN A 66 -15.82 -1.41 0.68
CA ASN A 66 -16.51 -0.16 1.00
C ASN A 66 -18.03 -0.32 1.23
N GLY A 67 -18.48 -1.55 1.56
CA GLY A 67 -19.89 -1.85 1.84
C GLY A 67 -20.78 -1.83 0.59
N PRO A 68 -22.10 -1.55 0.76
CA PRO A 68 -23.08 -1.66 -0.33
C PRO A 68 -22.88 -0.71 -1.50
N LEU A 69 -22.15 0.39 -1.29
CA LEU A 69 -21.88 1.40 -2.30
C LEU A 69 -20.55 1.17 -3.07
N THR A 70 -19.84 0.06 -2.80
CA THR A 70 -18.62 -0.28 -3.52
C THR A 70 -18.85 -0.33 -5.03
N GLY A 71 -18.03 0.38 -5.81
CA GLY A 71 -18.12 0.36 -7.27
C GLY A 71 -17.68 -0.97 -7.87
N GLU A 72 -18.14 -1.24 -9.10
CA GLU A 72 -17.62 -2.38 -9.86
C GLU A 72 -16.11 -2.22 -10.08
N ASN A 73 -15.35 -3.27 -9.85
CA ASN A 73 -13.88 -3.32 -9.97
C ASN A 73 -13.12 -2.29 -9.10
N GLU A 74 -13.75 -1.72 -8.10
CA GLU A 74 -13.09 -0.79 -7.19
C GLU A 74 -11.93 -1.47 -6.45
N GLY A 75 -10.76 -0.81 -6.45
CA GLY A 75 -9.53 -1.36 -5.89
C GLY A 75 -8.74 -2.27 -6.83
N LEU A 76 -9.30 -2.66 -7.99
CA LEU A 76 -8.60 -3.50 -8.96
C LEU A 76 -7.82 -2.65 -9.97
N SER A 77 -6.53 -2.90 -10.11
CA SER A 77 -5.69 -2.27 -11.15
C SER A 77 -5.97 -2.88 -12.52
N ALA A 78 -5.93 -2.05 -13.56
CA ALA A 78 -6.08 -2.50 -14.94
C ALA A 78 -4.82 -2.20 -15.76
N ILE A 79 -4.46 -3.14 -16.63
CA ILE A 79 -3.39 -3.00 -17.62
C ILE A 79 -3.94 -2.29 -18.84
N VAL A 80 -3.18 -1.34 -19.36
CA VAL A 80 -3.49 -0.64 -20.62
C VAL A 80 -2.73 -1.27 -21.79
N PHE A 81 -3.45 -1.63 -22.82
CA PHE A 81 -2.92 -2.16 -24.08
C PHE A 81 -3.36 -1.29 -25.26
N ASN A 82 -2.41 -0.86 -26.09
CA ASN A 82 -2.71 -0.12 -27.31
C ASN A 82 -2.65 -1.07 -28.51
N ASN A 83 -3.80 -1.33 -29.13
CA ASN A 83 -3.91 -2.23 -30.29
C ASN A 83 -3.54 -1.56 -31.62
N GLY A 84 -3.11 -0.28 -31.59
CA GLY A 84 -2.75 0.52 -32.73
C GLY A 84 -3.88 1.43 -33.26
N THR A 85 -5.10 1.25 -32.81
CA THR A 85 -6.28 2.08 -33.14
C THR A 85 -6.95 2.68 -31.91
N GLU A 86 -7.00 1.91 -30.82
CA GLU A 86 -7.64 2.30 -29.56
C GLU A 86 -6.91 1.66 -28.36
N GLU A 87 -7.14 2.20 -27.18
CA GLU A 87 -6.65 1.65 -25.93
C GLU A 87 -7.69 0.68 -25.37
N GLU A 88 -7.27 -0.55 -25.11
CA GLU A 88 -8.03 -1.59 -24.44
C GLU A 88 -7.50 -1.76 -23.01
N GLN A 89 -8.34 -2.26 -22.10
CA GLN A 89 -7.96 -2.52 -20.73
C GLN A 89 -8.32 -3.96 -20.33
N VAL A 90 -7.49 -4.56 -19.50
CA VAL A 90 -7.74 -5.84 -18.85
C VAL A 90 -7.33 -5.75 -17.38
N LEU A 91 -8.14 -6.30 -16.48
CA LEU A 91 -7.80 -6.28 -15.06
C LEU A 91 -6.49 -7.05 -14.82
N LEU A 92 -5.63 -6.51 -13.98
CA LEU A 92 -4.39 -7.19 -13.58
C LEU A 92 -4.69 -8.58 -12.98
N LYS A 93 -5.79 -8.70 -12.23
CA LYS A 93 -6.28 -9.98 -11.69
C LYS A 93 -6.48 -11.02 -12.80
N ASP A 94 -7.19 -10.64 -13.87
CA ASP A 94 -7.48 -11.56 -14.98
C ASP A 94 -6.20 -11.88 -15.76
N ALA A 95 -5.29 -10.91 -15.89
CA ALA A 95 -3.98 -11.13 -16.51
C ALA A 95 -3.10 -12.09 -15.70
N VAL A 96 -3.12 -12.03 -14.38
CA VAL A 96 -2.43 -12.98 -13.51
C VAL A 96 -3.02 -14.40 -13.67
N GLU A 97 -4.33 -14.54 -13.76
CA GLU A 97 -4.99 -15.82 -14.00
C GLU A 97 -4.70 -16.40 -15.40
N GLU A 98 -4.60 -15.54 -16.43
CA GLU A 98 -4.27 -15.94 -17.81
C GLU A 98 -2.79 -16.34 -17.94
N LEU A 99 -1.87 -15.51 -17.45
CA LEU A 99 -0.42 -15.61 -17.67
C LEU A 99 0.33 -16.41 -16.60
N LYS A 100 -0.23 -16.49 -15.41
CA LYS A 100 0.29 -17.30 -14.30
C LYS A 100 1.77 -17.00 -13.99
N GLY A 101 2.60 -18.05 -13.96
CA GLY A 101 4.03 -17.95 -13.73
C GLY A 101 4.78 -17.12 -14.78
N GLU A 102 4.26 -16.96 -16.01
CA GLU A 102 4.87 -16.09 -17.01
C GLU A 102 4.87 -14.62 -16.56
N LEU A 103 3.87 -14.22 -15.75
CA LEU A 103 3.78 -12.85 -15.22
C LEU A 103 4.45 -12.72 -13.85
N ILE A 104 4.03 -13.52 -12.86
CA ILE A 104 4.42 -13.33 -11.46
C ILE A 104 5.53 -14.28 -10.98
N GLY A 105 6.01 -15.19 -11.86
CA GLY A 105 6.95 -16.26 -11.54
C GLY A 105 6.25 -17.54 -11.07
N ASP A 106 6.82 -18.70 -11.45
CA ASP A 106 6.24 -19.99 -11.16
C ASP A 106 6.08 -20.23 -9.65
N ARG A 107 7.05 -19.82 -8.85
CA ARG A 107 6.99 -19.98 -7.39
C ARG A 107 5.77 -19.28 -6.79
N LEU A 108 5.56 -17.99 -7.05
CA LEU A 108 4.42 -17.26 -6.51
C LEU A 108 3.10 -17.79 -7.05
N TRP A 109 3.07 -18.14 -8.34
CA TRP A 109 1.87 -18.74 -8.91
C TRP A 109 1.53 -20.09 -8.25
N ASP A 110 2.52 -20.94 -8.01
CA ASP A 110 2.28 -22.27 -7.42
C ASP A 110 1.82 -22.20 -5.96
N GLU A 111 2.38 -21.25 -5.20
CA GLU A 111 2.04 -21.04 -3.79
C GLU A 111 0.69 -20.32 -3.59
N HIS A 112 0.39 -19.29 -4.39
CA HIS A 112 -0.73 -18.37 -4.11
C HIS A 112 -1.85 -18.39 -5.15
N LYS A 113 -1.60 -18.85 -6.39
CA LYS A 113 -2.55 -18.82 -7.53
C LYS A 113 -3.10 -17.42 -7.83
N SER A 114 -2.46 -16.38 -7.31
CA SER A 114 -2.82 -14.97 -7.45
C SER A 114 -1.60 -14.10 -7.18
N TRP A 115 -1.68 -12.81 -7.47
CA TRP A 115 -0.71 -11.82 -6.96
C TRP A 115 -1.04 -11.53 -5.50
N PRO A 116 -0.16 -11.90 -4.53
CA PRO A 116 -0.56 -12.01 -3.13
C PRO A 116 -0.41 -10.73 -2.31
N MET A 117 -0.10 -9.59 -2.96
CA MET A 117 0.09 -8.32 -2.28
C MET A 117 -0.32 -7.15 -3.17
N TYR A 118 -0.41 -5.96 -2.59
CA TYR A 118 -0.46 -4.69 -3.31
C TYR A 118 0.13 -3.58 -2.44
N SER A 119 0.30 -2.38 -3.00
CA SER A 119 0.58 -1.20 -2.19
C SER A 119 -0.45 -0.12 -2.47
N LYS A 120 -0.47 0.88 -1.61
CA LYS A 120 -1.29 2.07 -1.83
C LYS A 120 -0.61 3.30 -1.28
N PHE A 121 -1.01 4.47 -1.76
CA PHE A 121 -0.97 5.66 -0.94
C PHE A 121 -2.27 5.77 -0.18
N PHE A 122 -2.19 6.13 1.09
CA PHE A 122 -3.30 6.75 1.77
C PHE A 122 -2.89 8.11 2.32
N ASP A 123 -3.83 9.05 2.28
CA ASP A 123 -3.55 10.45 2.56
C ASP A 123 -4.75 11.14 3.19
N ASN A 124 -4.72 11.30 4.50
CA ASN A 124 -5.81 11.84 5.28
C ASN A 124 -5.46 13.20 5.90
N MET A 125 -6.48 14.02 6.06
CA MET A 125 -6.38 15.25 6.84
C MET A 125 -6.45 14.92 8.34
N GLY A 126 -5.29 14.60 8.95
CA GLY A 126 -5.19 14.13 10.32
C GLY A 126 -5.07 12.61 10.42
N GLN A 127 -5.23 12.07 11.62
CA GLN A 127 -5.12 10.64 11.86
C GLN A 127 -6.32 9.84 11.32
N LEU A 128 -6.07 8.58 10.95
CA LEU A 128 -7.12 7.57 10.82
C LEU A 128 -7.68 7.17 12.18
N PRO A 129 -8.91 6.62 12.25
CA PRO A 129 -9.38 5.98 13.48
C PRO A 129 -8.43 4.88 13.93
N HIS A 130 -8.24 4.72 15.24
CA HIS A 130 -7.55 3.55 15.78
C HIS A 130 -8.27 2.30 15.31
N HIS A 131 -7.54 1.41 14.65
CA HIS A 131 -8.04 0.19 14.06
C HIS A 131 -7.04 -0.95 14.19
N ILE A 132 -7.47 -2.13 13.83
CA ILE A 132 -6.68 -3.35 13.94
C ILE A 132 -6.91 -4.22 12.71
N HIS A 133 -5.88 -4.92 12.28
CA HIS A 133 -5.96 -5.96 11.25
C HIS A 133 -5.88 -7.33 11.88
N HIS A 134 -6.71 -8.25 11.38
CA HIS A 134 -6.74 -9.63 11.83
C HIS A 134 -5.52 -10.40 11.32
N ASN A 135 -5.02 -11.36 12.09
CA ASN A 135 -4.10 -12.38 11.61
C ASN A 135 -4.84 -13.42 10.75
N ASP A 136 -4.10 -14.35 10.12
CA ASP A 136 -4.71 -15.35 9.22
C ASP A 136 -5.71 -16.26 9.94
N GLU A 137 -5.48 -16.61 11.22
CA GLU A 137 -6.39 -17.46 12.00
C GLU A 137 -7.74 -16.75 12.22
N LYS A 138 -7.72 -15.51 12.67
CA LYS A 138 -8.94 -14.74 12.96
C LYS A 138 -9.66 -14.33 11.67
N ALA A 139 -8.93 -13.95 10.62
CA ALA A 139 -9.50 -13.59 9.34
C ALA A 139 -10.18 -14.78 8.63
N ALA A 140 -9.65 -15.98 8.79
CA ALA A 140 -10.24 -17.21 8.23
C ALA A 140 -11.65 -17.47 8.76
N LEU A 141 -11.99 -17.04 9.97
CA LEU A 141 -13.33 -17.18 10.55
C LEU A 141 -14.41 -16.46 9.72
N ILE A 142 -14.03 -15.47 8.93
CA ILE A 142 -14.92 -14.70 8.05
C ILE A 142 -14.58 -14.88 6.56
N GLY A 143 -13.81 -15.94 6.23
CA GLY A 143 -13.43 -16.26 4.86
C GLY A 143 -12.48 -15.26 4.22
N GLN A 144 -11.66 -14.55 5.03
CA GLN A 144 -10.65 -13.60 4.57
C GLN A 144 -9.23 -14.07 4.96
N MET A 145 -8.23 -13.37 4.47
CA MET A 145 -6.83 -13.52 4.86
C MET A 145 -6.45 -12.44 5.87
N GLY A 146 -5.48 -12.72 6.71
CA GLY A 146 -4.87 -11.72 7.59
C GLY A 146 -4.22 -10.60 6.80
N LYS A 147 -4.02 -9.43 7.44
CA LYS A 147 -3.45 -8.25 6.79
C LYS A 147 -2.24 -7.73 7.55
N PRO A 148 -1.05 -8.30 7.35
CA PRO A 148 0.20 -7.60 7.64
C PRO A 148 0.39 -6.45 6.64
N GLU A 149 0.89 -5.34 7.13
CA GLU A 149 1.21 -4.16 6.33
C GLU A 149 2.52 -3.51 6.83
N ALA A 150 3.03 -2.56 6.06
CA ALA A 150 4.13 -1.72 6.47
C ALA A 150 3.94 -0.31 5.93
N TYR A 151 4.50 0.68 6.60
CA TYR A 151 4.46 2.08 6.20
C TYR A 151 5.82 2.54 5.72
N TYR A 152 5.81 3.40 4.72
CA TYR A 152 6.92 4.24 4.32
C TYR A 152 6.42 5.65 4.05
N PHE A 153 7.18 6.66 4.44
CA PHE A 153 6.79 8.07 4.33
C PHE A 153 7.62 8.76 3.24
N PRO A 154 7.14 8.78 1.97
CA PRO A 154 7.92 9.34 0.87
C PRO A 154 8.20 10.83 1.06
N PRO A 155 9.46 11.30 1.01
CA PRO A 155 9.78 12.71 1.13
C PRO A 155 9.10 13.59 0.05
N GLN A 156 8.84 13.03 -1.13
CA GLN A 156 8.23 13.74 -2.25
C GLN A 156 6.77 14.15 -2.01
N LEU A 157 6.06 13.47 -1.11
CA LEU A 157 4.65 13.73 -0.79
C LEU A 157 4.49 14.41 0.57
N ASN A 158 5.54 14.51 1.37
CA ASN A 158 5.47 14.97 2.75
C ASN A 158 6.29 16.24 2.97
N ASN A 159 5.61 17.29 3.41
CA ASN A 159 6.21 18.56 3.81
C ASN A 159 5.66 18.94 5.19
N HIS A 160 6.54 19.06 6.16
CA HIS A 160 6.14 19.29 7.54
C HIS A 160 6.33 20.71 8.04
N GLY A 161 7.00 21.56 7.30
CA GLY A 161 7.02 23.02 7.49
C GLY A 161 6.88 23.57 8.92
N GLY A 162 7.37 22.88 9.96
CA GLY A 162 7.19 23.22 11.37
C GLY A 162 6.14 22.40 12.13
N ASP A 163 5.40 21.51 11.45
CA ASP A 163 4.47 20.58 12.10
C ASP A 163 5.21 19.41 12.76
N PHE A 164 4.54 18.76 13.69
CA PHE A 164 5.01 17.56 14.36
C PHE A 164 4.36 16.35 13.68
N PRO A 165 5.05 15.64 12.78
CA PRO A 165 4.50 14.45 12.13
C PRO A 165 4.45 13.29 13.11
N TYR A 166 3.33 12.54 13.13
CA TYR A 166 3.09 11.49 14.10
C TYR A 166 2.31 10.31 13.54
N THR A 167 2.43 9.18 14.23
CA THR A 167 1.58 8.00 14.11
C THR A 167 1.31 7.42 15.49
N PHE A 168 0.25 6.62 15.62
CA PHE A 168 -0.03 5.86 16.84
C PHE A 168 0.21 4.37 16.57
N MET A 169 0.93 3.72 17.47
CA MET A 169 1.16 2.27 17.42
C MET A 169 1.21 1.68 18.82
N GLY A 170 0.40 0.65 19.03
CA GLY A 170 0.34 -0.07 20.29
C GLY A 170 -0.39 0.67 21.43
N ILE A 171 -0.36 0.06 22.56
CA ILE A 171 -1.05 0.47 23.79
C ILE A 171 0.00 0.87 24.84
N SER A 172 -0.29 1.89 25.63
CA SER A 172 0.60 2.39 26.68
C SER A 172 0.91 1.29 27.69
N PRO A 173 2.19 1.10 28.09
CA PRO A 173 2.56 0.09 29.09
C PRO A 173 1.77 0.23 30.38
N GLY A 174 1.28 -0.89 30.89
CA GLY A 174 0.47 -0.93 32.11
C GLY A 174 -1.04 -0.80 31.91
N THR A 175 -1.49 -0.55 30.68
CA THR A 175 -2.92 -0.60 30.34
C THR A 175 -3.43 -2.04 30.43
N THR A 176 -4.59 -2.21 31.04
CA THR A 176 -5.25 -3.51 31.25
C THR A 176 -6.23 -3.83 30.11
N LYS A 177 -6.58 -5.12 29.98
CA LYS A 177 -7.63 -5.57 29.05
C LYS A 177 -8.99 -4.95 29.37
N GLU A 178 -9.28 -4.78 30.64
CA GLU A 178 -10.51 -4.21 31.17
C GLU A 178 -10.68 -2.75 30.75
N GLU A 179 -9.61 -1.95 30.75
CA GLU A 179 -9.63 -0.55 30.31
C GLU A 179 -9.91 -0.45 28.81
N ILE A 180 -9.27 -1.27 27.98
CA ILE A 180 -9.58 -1.31 26.55
C ILE A 180 -11.01 -1.83 26.30
N ARG A 181 -11.45 -2.87 27.05
CA ARG A 181 -12.82 -3.37 26.97
C ARG A 181 -13.84 -2.28 27.29
N GLU A 182 -13.58 -1.46 28.30
CA GLU A 182 -14.47 -0.33 28.64
C GLU A 182 -14.57 0.67 27.51
N CYS A 183 -13.47 0.99 26.80
CA CYS A 183 -13.48 1.82 25.61
C CYS A 183 -14.41 1.23 24.53
N LEU A 184 -14.30 -0.07 24.25
CA LEU A 184 -15.11 -0.73 23.22
C LEU A 184 -16.60 -0.78 23.60
N VAL A 185 -16.94 -1.08 24.85
CA VAL A 185 -18.33 -1.06 25.38
C VAL A 185 -18.96 0.34 25.29
N ASN A 186 -18.14 1.38 25.37
CA ASN A 186 -18.59 2.76 25.26
C ASN A 186 -18.57 3.30 23.82
N PHE A 187 -18.33 2.49 22.81
CA PHE A 187 -18.16 2.90 21.40
C PHE A 187 -19.31 3.76 20.88
N THR A 188 -20.56 3.44 21.23
CA THR A 188 -21.76 4.18 20.75
C THR A 188 -22.14 5.37 21.65
N LYS A 189 -21.35 5.68 22.70
CA LYS A 189 -21.68 6.72 23.68
C LYS A 189 -20.89 8.03 23.48
N GLY A 190 -20.40 8.28 22.28
CA GLY A 190 -19.54 9.42 21.96
C GLY A 190 -18.07 9.01 21.85
N ASP A 191 -17.14 9.87 22.27
CA ASP A 191 -15.70 9.53 22.27
C ASP A 191 -15.41 8.43 23.30
N ASN A 192 -15.01 7.26 22.81
CA ASN A 192 -14.72 6.11 23.66
C ASN A 192 -13.34 6.14 24.34
N LYS A 193 -12.58 7.24 24.14
CA LYS A 193 -11.31 7.51 24.83
C LYS A 193 -10.17 6.51 24.57
N ILE A 194 -10.24 5.69 23.55
CA ILE A 194 -9.18 4.70 23.27
C ILE A 194 -7.83 5.36 22.99
N THR A 195 -7.81 6.59 22.46
CA THR A 195 -6.60 7.37 22.22
C THR A 195 -5.82 7.68 23.52
N SER A 196 -6.48 7.68 24.67
CA SER A 196 -5.83 7.90 25.99
C SER A 196 -4.88 6.75 26.37
N TYR A 197 -5.03 5.61 25.74
CA TYR A 197 -4.21 4.42 25.96
C TYR A 197 -3.20 4.16 24.84
N SER A 198 -3.15 4.99 23.82
CA SER A 198 -2.25 4.80 22.67
C SER A 198 -0.90 5.48 22.86
N GLN A 199 0.12 4.93 22.21
CA GLN A 199 1.43 5.55 22.12
C GLN A 199 1.58 6.30 20.80
N ALA A 200 2.05 7.56 20.87
CA ALA A 200 2.37 8.38 19.71
C ALA A 200 3.87 8.37 19.44
N TYR A 201 4.24 8.26 18.17
CA TYR A 201 5.63 8.30 17.71
C TYR A 201 5.82 9.40 16.69
N GLN A 202 6.93 10.13 16.81
CA GLN A 202 7.35 11.09 15.81
C GLN A 202 7.82 10.34 14.56
N LEU A 203 7.45 10.88 13.38
CA LEU A 203 7.81 10.33 12.10
C LEU A 203 8.86 11.19 11.39
N ASP A 204 9.72 10.54 10.61
CA ASP A 204 10.67 11.18 9.71
C ASP A 204 10.38 10.75 8.27
N PRO A 205 10.32 11.71 7.28
CA PRO A 205 10.26 11.35 5.87
C PRO A 205 11.45 10.47 5.45
N GLY A 206 11.18 9.51 4.56
CA GLY A 206 12.21 8.56 4.12
C GLY A 206 12.43 7.39 5.06
N THR A 207 11.58 7.21 6.07
CA THR A 207 11.61 6.07 7.01
C THR A 207 10.33 5.27 6.95
N GLY A 208 10.32 4.09 7.55
CA GLY A 208 9.18 3.18 7.56
C GLY A 208 8.91 2.52 8.91
N TRP A 209 7.76 1.87 9.01
CA TRP A 209 7.32 1.09 10.16
C TRP A 209 6.68 -0.22 9.73
N ASP A 210 6.99 -1.29 10.45
CA ASP A 210 6.35 -2.60 10.33
C ASP A 210 5.08 -2.63 11.18
N VAL A 211 3.97 -3.04 10.57
CA VAL A 211 2.63 -3.07 11.20
C VAL A 211 2.05 -4.49 11.06
N PRO A 212 2.44 -5.42 11.95
CA PRO A 212 1.93 -6.77 11.92
C PRO A 212 0.46 -6.83 12.34
N PRO A 213 -0.28 -7.88 11.94
CA PRO A 213 -1.63 -8.11 12.40
C PRO A 213 -1.72 -8.18 13.92
N GLY A 214 -2.84 -7.75 14.48
CA GLY A 214 -3.06 -7.70 15.93
C GLY A 214 -2.48 -6.46 16.62
N LEU A 215 -1.77 -5.59 15.90
CA LEU A 215 -1.32 -4.30 16.39
C LEU A 215 -2.43 -3.25 16.28
N LEU A 216 -2.85 -2.67 17.40
CA LEU A 216 -3.74 -1.51 17.42
C LEU A 216 -2.94 -0.27 16.98
N HIS A 217 -3.40 0.40 15.93
CA HIS A 217 -2.66 1.51 15.35
C HIS A 217 -3.58 2.56 14.72
N ALA A 218 -3.04 3.75 14.49
CA ALA A 218 -3.70 4.82 13.76
C ALA A 218 -2.64 5.60 12.98
N PRO A 219 -2.56 5.42 11.65
CA PRO A 219 -1.75 6.29 10.83
C PRO A 219 -2.09 7.75 11.06
N GLY A 220 -1.08 8.58 11.16
CA GLY A 220 -1.25 9.96 11.60
C GLY A 220 -1.21 10.97 10.45
N SER A 221 -0.30 11.91 10.52
CA SER A 221 -0.31 13.13 9.70
C SER A 221 0.40 13.02 8.35
N MET A 222 1.12 11.93 8.07
CA MET A 222 1.86 11.75 6.82
C MET A 222 1.07 11.05 5.74
N CYS A 223 1.24 11.49 4.47
CA CYS A 223 0.88 10.67 3.31
C CYS A 223 1.78 9.43 3.30
N THR A 224 1.19 8.27 3.30
CA THR A 224 1.87 6.99 3.53
C THR A 224 1.82 6.12 2.30
N TYR A 225 2.95 5.52 1.96
CA TYR A 225 3.05 4.37 1.07
C TYR A 225 2.94 3.11 1.92
N GLU A 226 1.94 2.28 1.64
CA GLU A 226 1.60 1.09 2.42
C GLU A 226 1.64 -0.16 1.55
N PRO A 227 2.75 -0.91 1.51
CA PRO A 227 2.74 -2.30 1.06
C PRO A 227 2.00 -3.19 2.06
N GLN A 228 1.16 -4.08 1.54
CA GLN A 228 0.34 -4.99 2.36
C GLN A 228 0.07 -6.32 1.65
N LYS A 229 -0.30 -7.36 2.41
CA LYS A 229 -0.87 -8.60 1.88
C LYS A 229 -2.18 -8.30 1.14
N ALA A 230 -2.53 -9.10 0.15
CA ALA A 230 -3.75 -8.95 -0.67
C ALA A 230 -5.04 -9.19 0.15
N SER A 231 -5.28 -8.32 1.14
CA SER A 231 -6.41 -8.36 2.07
C SER A 231 -6.86 -6.94 2.40
N ASP A 232 -8.16 -6.74 2.63
CA ASP A 232 -8.74 -5.47 3.11
C ASP A 232 -9.55 -5.70 4.41
N VAL A 233 -9.09 -6.63 5.28
CA VAL A 233 -9.71 -6.91 6.59
C VAL A 233 -9.28 -5.88 7.61
N PHE A 234 -10.23 -5.31 8.34
CA PHE A 234 -9.99 -4.38 9.45
C PHE A 234 -11.18 -4.33 10.41
N ALA A 235 -10.95 -3.81 11.62
CA ALA A 235 -11.99 -3.40 12.55
C ALA A 235 -11.60 -2.05 13.19
N MET A 236 -12.56 -1.11 13.28
CA MET A 236 -12.33 0.21 13.86
C MET A 236 -12.62 0.20 15.37
N TYR A 237 -11.61 0.54 16.17
CA TYR A 237 -11.72 0.55 17.63
C TYR A 237 -11.91 1.95 18.22
N GLN A 238 -11.73 3.00 17.43
CA GLN A 238 -12.01 4.38 17.84
C GLN A 238 -13.37 4.83 17.32
N SER A 239 -14.19 5.39 18.20
CA SER A 239 -15.58 5.79 17.91
C SER A 239 -15.72 7.21 17.37
N LEU A 240 -14.76 8.08 17.63
CA LEU A 240 -14.78 9.49 17.22
C LEU A 240 -13.38 9.91 16.77
N VAL A 241 -13.25 10.46 15.57
CA VAL A 241 -12.00 11.00 15.03
C VAL A 241 -12.29 12.23 14.18
N ASN A 242 -11.49 13.29 14.31
CA ASN A 242 -11.62 14.51 13.52
C ASN A 242 -13.09 15.04 13.44
N GLU A 243 -13.78 15.04 14.60
CA GLU A 243 -15.21 15.44 14.75
C GLU A 243 -16.22 14.51 14.03
N ALA A 244 -15.77 13.42 13.40
CA ALA A 244 -16.63 12.43 12.75
C ALA A 244 -16.86 11.20 13.65
N ILE A 245 -18.14 10.80 13.76
CA ILE A 245 -18.53 9.56 14.44
C ILE A 245 -18.26 8.38 13.52
N ILE A 246 -17.54 7.39 14.02
CA ILE A 246 -17.29 6.13 13.31
C ILE A 246 -18.50 5.20 13.49
N PRO A 247 -19.12 4.71 12.41
CA PRO A 247 -20.25 3.79 12.50
C PRO A 247 -19.90 2.50 13.27
N GLU A 248 -20.79 2.07 14.18
CA GLU A 248 -20.62 0.83 14.94
C GLU A 248 -20.44 -0.40 14.07
N ALA A 249 -21.00 -0.41 12.87
CA ALA A 249 -20.79 -1.49 11.91
C ALA A 249 -19.30 -1.71 11.56
N LEU A 250 -18.46 -0.66 11.66
CA LEU A 250 -17.01 -0.76 11.42
C LEU A 250 -16.26 -1.33 12.62
N LEU A 251 -16.78 -1.23 13.86
CA LEU A 251 -16.24 -1.92 15.03
C LEU A 251 -16.38 -3.44 14.85
N TRP A 252 -17.53 -3.89 14.36
CA TRP A 252 -17.82 -5.31 14.16
C TRP A 252 -17.37 -5.84 12.78
N ASN A 253 -16.74 -4.98 11.97
CA ASN A 253 -16.17 -5.43 10.71
C ASN A 253 -15.03 -6.41 10.97
N GLY A 254 -15.03 -7.54 10.27
CA GLY A 254 -14.05 -8.61 10.54
C GLY A 254 -14.45 -9.58 11.67
N THR A 255 -15.59 -9.37 12.36
CA THR A 255 -16.10 -10.27 13.41
C THR A 255 -17.14 -11.24 12.82
N PRO A 256 -17.08 -12.56 13.12
CA PRO A 256 -18.13 -13.50 12.75
C PRO A 256 -19.51 -13.03 13.25
N GLU A 257 -20.56 -13.30 12.47
CA GLU A 257 -21.91 -12.78 12.77
C GLU A 257 -22.41 -13.24 14.14
N GLU A 258 -22.13 -14.50 14.53
CA GLU A 258 -22.47 -15.08 15.84
C GLU A 258 -21.71 -14.50 17.02
N SER A 259 -20.58 -13.80 16.76
CA SER A 259 -19.76 -13.16 17.80
C SER A 259 -19.98 -11.66 17.91
N LYS A 260 -20.85 -11.08 17.06
CA LYS A 260 -21.19 -9.65 17.15
C LYS A 260 -21.92 -9.36 18.49
N GLY A 261 -21.46 -8.33 19.19
CA GLY A 261 -21.91 -7.99 20.54
C GLY A 261 -21.06 -8.61 21.65
N ASP A 262 -20.18 -9.55 21.34
CA ASP A 262 -19.18 -10.06 22.27
C ASP A 262 -17.89 -9.25 22.20
N PHE A 263 -17.70 -8.33 23.15
CA PHE A 263 -16.50 -7.49 23.23
C PHE A 263 -15.22 -8.28 23.53
N ASP A 264 -15.33 -9.46 24.12
CA ASP A 264 -14.16 -10.31 24.37
C ASP A 264 -13.62 -10.88 23.06
N ALA A 265 -14.48 -11.12 22.05
CA ALA A 265 -14.05 -11.49 20.70
C ALA A 265 -13.23 -10.39 20.02
N LEU A 266 -13.51 -9.11 20.28
CA LEU A 266 -12.70 -7.99 19.80
C LEU A 266 -11.34 -7.92 20.50
N LEU A 267 -11.32 -8.15 21.82
CA LEU A 267 -10.06 -8.19 22.60
C LEU A 267 -9.14 -9.34 22.19
N ASP A 268 -9.71 -10.44 21.71
CA ASP A 268 -8.97 -11.61 21.21
C ASP A 268 -8.29 -11.37 19.84
N VAL A 269 -8.63 -10.29 19.13
CA VAL A 269 -7.91 -9.86 17.92
C VAL A 269 -6.61 -9.14 18.29
N ILE A 270 -6.54 -8.54 19.48
CA ILE A 270 -5.38 -7.78 19.93
C ILE A 270 -4.26 -8.76 20.34
N ASP A 271 -3.10 -8.63 19.71
CA ASP A 271 -1.88 -9.25 20.19
C ASP A 271 -1.33 -8.40 21.35
N TRP A 272 -1.58 -8.83 22.57
CA TRP A 272 -1.28 -8.07 23.80
C TRP A 272 0.22 -7.91 24.03
N ASP A 273 1.03 -8.91 23.72
CA ASP A 273 2.48 -8.83 23.89
C ASP A 273 3.08 -7.83 22.91
N LEU A 274 2.58 -7.84 21.68
CA LEU A 274 2.95 -6.87 20.64
C LEU A 274 2.52 -5.45 21.01
N ASN A 275 1.28 -5.26 21.45
CA ASN A 275 0.73 -3.94 21.75
C ASN A 275 1.34 -3.27 22.97
N LEU A 276 1.76 -4.05 23.96
CA LEU A 276 2.38 -3.56 25.20
C LEU A 276 3.92 -3.56 25.14
N ASP A 277 4.51 -3.79 23.96
CA ASP A 277 5.96 -3.85 23.77
C ASP A 277 6.63 -2.52 24.17
N PRO A 278 7.45 -2.48 25.25
CA PRO A 278 8.13 -1.26 25.65
C PRO A 278 9.21 -0.80 24.66
N ASN A 279 9.60 -1.67 23.72
CA ASN A 279 10.60 -1.42 22.70
C ASN A 279 9.95 -1.27 21.29
N MET A 280 8.67 -0.89 21.23
CA MET A 280 7.89 -0.78 19.99
C MET A 280 8.67 -0.10 18.87
N MET A 281 9.27 1.07 19.14
CA MET A 281 10.03 1.81 18.14
C MET A 281 11.22 1.00 17.61
N GLN A 282 12.02 0.38 18.46
CA GLN A 282 13.18 -0.41 18.05
C GLN A 282 12.79 -1.63 17.23
N ASN A 283 11.67 -2.27 17.61
CA ASN A 283 11.20 -3.49 16.97
C ASN A 283 10.46 -3.23 15.66
N ARG A 284 9.82 -2.07 15.49
CA ARG A 284 8.96 -1.78 14.32
C ARG A 284 9.52 -0.77 13.35
N PHE A 285 10.34 0.18 13.79
CA PHE A 285 10.96 1.17 12.92
C PHE A 285 11.87 0.53 11.86
N MET A 286 11.81 1.06 10.63
CA MET A 286 12.64 0.64 9.50
C MET A 286 13.35 1.85 8.90
N ALA A 287 14.64 1.99 9.19
CA ALA A 287 15.50 2.89 8.43
C ALA A 287 15.75 2.33 7.02
N PRO A 288 15.91 3.16 5.99
CA PRO A 288 16.31 2.69 4.66
C PRO A 288 17.61 1.88 4.74
N LYS A 289 17.63 0.66 4.15
CA LYS A 289 18.76 -0.25 4.17
C LYS A 289 19.30 -0.41 2.76
N PRO A 290 20.52 0.08 2.45
CA PRO A 290 21.10 -0.04 1.12
C PRO A 290 21.18 -1.50 0.65
N VAL A 291 20.85 -1.76 -0.62
CA VAL A 291 20.93 -3.11 -1.22
C VAL A 291 22.38 -3.55 -1.42
N LYS A 292 23.28 -2.60 -1.60
CA LYS A 292 24.75 -2.77 -1.65
C LYS A 292 25.44 -1.45 -1.25
N PRO A 293 26.79 -1.40 -1.16
CA PRO A 293 27.49 -0.18 -0.76
C PRO A 293 27.08 1.04 -1.60
N ILE A 294 26.72 2.15 -0.94
CA ILE A 294 26.17 3.35 -1.58
C ILE A 294 27.10 3.92 -2.64
N GLU A 295 28.41 3.94 -2.39
CA GLU A 295 29.39 4.51 -3.33
C GLU A 295 29.53 3.68 -4.60
N GLU A 296 29.32 2.35 -4.53
CA GLU A 296 29.26 1.48 -5.72
C GLU A 296 28.02 1.82 -6.56
N MET A 297 26.86 1.93 -5.92
CA MET A 297 25.62 2.29 -6.60
C MET A 297 25.70 3.66 -7.27
N LYS A 298 26.26 4.65 -6.57
CA LYS A 298 26.47 5.99 -7.14
C LYS A 298 27.39 5.97 -8.36
N ALA A 299 28.46 5.17 -8.33
CA ALA A 299 29.35 5.02 -9.47
C ALA A 299 28.66 4.37 -10.68
N GLU A 300 27.63 3.55 -10.44
CA GLU A 300 26.78 2.95 -11.47
C GLU A 300 25.61 3.86 -11.91
N GLY A 301 25.39 4.99 -11.24
CA GLY A 301 24.36 5.99 -11.60
C GLY A 301 23.03 5.83 -10.87
N TYR A 302 22.95 5.10 -9.76
CA TYR A 302 21.73 4.95 -8.97
C TYR A 302 22.00 4.80 -7.48
N ILE A 303 20.93 4.81 -6.68
CA ILE A 303 20.90 4.41 -5.26
C ILE A 303 19.64 3.58 -5.07
N GLU A 304 19.74 2.44 -4.39
CA GLU A 304 18.59 1.62 -4.07
C GLU A 304 18.62 1.16 -2.62
N ASN A 305 17.47 1.30 -1.92
CA ASN A 305 17.33 0.92 -0.52
C ASN A 305 16.10 0.05 -0.31
N TRP A 306 16.20 -0.94 0.55
CA TRP A 306 15.04 -1.56 1.18
C TRP A 306 14.38 -0.55 2.10
N ILE A 307 13.05 -0.38 1.97
CA ILE A 307 12.23 0.53 2.77
C ILE A 307 11.18 -0.21 3.61
N CYS A 308 10.73 -1.39 3.15
CA CYS A 308 9.90 -2.33 3.90
C CYS A 308 10.52 -3.72 3.79
N TYR A 309 10.95 -4.30 4.92
CA TYR A 309 11.77 -5.52 4.93
C TYR A 309 11.62 -6.41 6.16
N LYS A 310 10.60 -6.15 7.01
CA LYS A 310 10.35 -6.96 8.23
C LYS A 310 9.17 -7.92 8.08
N SER A 311 8.40 -7.83 6.99
CA SER A 311 7.25 -8.70 6.74
C SER A 311 7.64 -9.90 5.87
N ASP A 312 7.12 -11.08 6.19
CA ASP A 312 7.24 -12.27 5.34
C ASP A 312 6.28 -12.25 4.15
N ALA A 313 5.25 -11.38 4.17
CA ALA A 313 4.20 -11.32 3.17
C ALA A 313 4.55 -10.44 1.96
N PHE A 314 5.51 -9.54 2.09
CA PHE A 314 5.94 -8.61 1.04
C PHE A 314 7.26 -7.93 1.42
N SER A 315 7.84 -7.24 0.44
CA SER A 315 8.94 -6.31 0.66
C SER A 315 8.84 -5.11 -0.29
N ALA A 316 9.57 -4.02 0.01
CA ALA A 316 9.59 -2.85 -0.87
C ALA A 316 10.95 -2.17 -0.90
N LYS A 317 11.28 -1.58 -2.07
CA LYS A 317 12.50 -0.80 -2.31
C LYS A 317 12.16 0.61 -2.79
N GLU A 318 13.03 1.57 -2.48
CA GLU A 318 13.09 2.85 -3.17
C GLU A 318 14.33 2.84 -4.08
N LEU A 319 14.12 3.14 -5.36
CA LEU A 319 15.17 3.29 -6.36
C LEU A 319 15.25 4.75 -6.79
N THR A 320 16.46 5.32 -6.70
CA THR A 320 16.82 6.64 -7.21
C THR A 320 17.80 6.49 -8.37
N VAL A 321 17.42 6.93 -9.58
CA VAL A 321 18.32 7.00 -10.75
C VAL A 321 18.83 8.42 -10.88
N LEU A 322 20.15 8.57 -10.82
CA LEU A 322 20.81 9.88 -10.79
C LEU A 322 20.59 10.67 -12.08
N PRO A 323 20.69 12.02 -12.05
CA PRO A 323 20.52 12.86 -13.22
C PRO A 323 21.41 12.45 -14.38
N GLY A 324 20.83 12.32 -15.57
CA GLY A 324 21.52 11.93 -16.80
C GLY A 324 21.99 10.48 -16.87
N ALA A 325 21.75 9.67 -15.84
CA ALA A 325 22.19 8.28 -15.79
C ALA A 325 21.33 7.35 -16.67
N SER A 326 21.96 6.30 -17.19
CA SER A 326 21.32 5.18 -17.86
C SER A 326 21.75 3.88 -17.17
N VAL A 327 20.83 3.22 -16.50
CA VAL A 327 21.10 2.05 -15.66
C VAL A 327 20.29 0.84 -16.08
N THR A 328 20.75 -0.36 -15.72
CA THR A 328 19.95 -1.58 -15.85
C THR A 328 19.84 -2.22 -14.49
N ILE A 329 18.63 -2.23 -13.94
CA ILE A 329 18.34 -2.75 -12.60
C ILE A 329 17.77 -4.16 -12.72
N LYS A 330 18.30 -5.10 -11.94
CA LYS A 330 17.82 -6.47 -11.84
C LYS A 330 17.19 -6.72 -10.49
N ASP A 331 16.07 -7.43 -10.51
CA ASP A 331 15.36 -7.91 -9.33
C ASP A 331 14.96 -9.37 -9.55
N SER A 332 14.96 -10.19 -8.50
CA SER A 332 14.70 -11.64 -8.62
C SER A 332 13.21 -12.00 -8.52
N GLY A 333 12.30 -11.03 -8.46
CA GLY A 333 10.86 -11.25 -8.43
C GLY A 333 10.08 -10.24 -9.25
N ALA A 334 8.85 -10.59 -9.64
CA ALA A 334 7.90 -9.63 -10.21
C ALA A 334 7.58 -8.53 -9.20
N TYR A 335 7.28 -7.34 -9.68
CA TYR A 335 6.95 -6.21 -8.80
C TYR A 335 6.00 -5.19 -9.43
N GLY A 336 5.20 -4.54 -8.60
CA GLY A 336 4.52 -3.31 -8.93
C GLY A 336 5.42 -2.09 -8.66
N MET A 337 5.26 -1.01 -9.42
CA MET A 337 6.10 0.18 -9.32
C MET A 337 5.27 1.45 -9.49
N ILE A 338 5.60 2.46 -8.68
CA ILE A 338 5.08 3.83 -8.80
C ILE A 338 6.20 4.85 -8.82
N MET A 339 6.13 5.81 -9.75
CA MET A 339 7.07 6.93 -9.80
C MET A 339 6.71 8.02 -8.80
N MET A 340 7.70 8.46 -8.07
CA MET A 340 7.58 9.54 -7.09
C MET A 340 8.04 10.87 -7.65
N GLN A 341 9.07 10.86 -8.52
CA GLN A 341 9.73 12.04 -9.06
C GLN A 341 10.39 11.76 -10.40
N GLY A 342 10.45 12.79 -11.26
CA GLY A 342 11.25 12.80 -12.47
C GLY A 342 10.52 12.32 -13.71
N HIS A 343 11.28 12.22 -14.81
CA HIS A 343 10.82 11.74 -16.11
C HIS A 343 11.96 11.06 -16.88
N GLY A 344 11.61 10.15 -17.76
CA GLY A 344 12.62 9.41 -18.52
C GLY A 344 12.06 8.28 -19.35
N LYS A 345 12.84 7.20 -19.48
CA LYS A 345 12.41 5.98 -20.16
C LYS A 345 12.64 4.76 -19.29
N MET A 346 11.71 3.81 -19.36
CA MET A 346 11.84 2.50 -18.73
C MET A 346 11.46 1.41 -19.75
N GLY A 347 12.46 0.65 -20.19
CA GLY A 347 12.28 -0.30 -21.29
C GLY A 347 11.78 0.41 -22.55
N VAL A 348 10.57 0.08 -22.99
CA VAL A 348 9.91 0.68 -24.16
C VAL A 348 9.01 1.88 -23.84
N TRP A 349 8.81 2.18 -22.56
CA TRP A 349 7.89 3.20 -22.10
C TRP A 349 8.57 4.54 -21.84
N ASP A 350 7.91 5.62 -22.19
CA ASP A 350 8.16 6.92 -21.58
C ASP A 350 7.52 6.93 -20.20
N ILE A 351 8.27 7.39 -19.19
CA ILE A 351 7.82 7.45 -17.80
C ILE A 351 7.90 8.87 -17.29
N GLU A 352 6.88 9.28 -16.53
CA GLU A 352 6.78 10.63 -15.99
C GLU A 352 5.93 10.65 -14.72
N THR A 353 6.39 11.36 -13.71
CA THR A 353 5.60 11.66 -12.53
C THR A 353 4.66 12.83 -12.80
N PRO A 354 3.33 12.65 -12.79
CA PRO A 354 2.37 13.72 -13.04
C PRO A 354 2.35 14.74 -11.91
N ALA A 355 2.06 16.01 -12.23
CA ALA A 355 1.81 17.05 -11.23
C ALA A 355 0.41 16.92 -10.60
N LEU A 356 -0.62 16.73 -11.44
CA LEU A 356 -2.01 16.46 -11.06
C LEU A 356 -2.61 15.46 -12.05
N ILE A 357 -3.56 14.67 -11.56
CA ILE A 357 -4.23 13.59 -12.31
C ILE A 357 -5.74 13.83 -12.25
N ARG A 358 -6.44 13.89 -13.37
CA ARG A 358 -7.90 13.87 -13.41
C ARG A 358 -8.40 12.44 -13.15
N TYR A 359 -9.54 12.30 -12.50
CA TYR A 359 -10.19 11.00 -12.36
C TYR A 359 -10.44 10.38 -13.75
N GLY A 360 -10.01 9.12 -13.93
CA GLY A 360 -10.06 8.42 -15.21
C GLY A 360 -8.96 8.77 -16.22
N GLN A 361 -8.05 9.69 -15.89
CA GLN A 361 -6.90 10.00 -16.74
C GLN A 361 -5.88 8.87 -16.66
N LEU A 362 -5.35 8.48 -17.83
CA LEU A 362 -4.21 7.57 -17.92
C LEU A 362 -2.91 8.31 -17.61
N THR A 363 -1.99 7.63 -16.91
CA THR A 363 -0.69 8.17 -16.53
C THR A 363 0.45 7.27 -17.01
N ASN A 364 1.68 7.77 -16.92
CA ASN A 364 2.90 7.01 -17.20
C ASN A 364 3.77 6.89 -15.95
N ASP A 365 3.14 6.73 -14.78
CA ASP A 365 3.82 6.66 -13.49
C ASP A 365 3.67 5.32 -12.78
N GLU A 366 2.74 4.45 -13.23
CA GLU A 366 2.44 3.17 -12.58
C GLU A 366 2.60 1.99 -13.53
N PHE A 367 3.36 0.97 -13.09
CA PHE A 367 3.68 -0.20 -13.90
C PHE A 367 3.72 -1.48 -13.07
N PHE A 368 3.50 -2.62 -13.75
CA PHE A 368 3.80 -3.96 -13.24
C PHE A 368 4.88 -4.60 -14.09
N ILE A 369 5.91 -5.13 -13.45
CA ILE A 369 7.07 -5.73 -14.11
C ILE A 369 7.03 -7.25 -13.85
N SER A 370 7.00 -8.03 -14.94
CA SER A 370 7.03 -9.49 -14.85
C SER A 370 8.35 -9.99 -14.25
N GLU A 371 8.33 -11.16 -13.59
CA GLU A 371 9.54 -11.75 -13.00
C GLU A 371 10.66 -11.91 -14.04
N LYS A 372 10.30 -12.34 -15.26
CA LYS A 372 11.26 -12.50 -16.35
C LYS A 372 11.93 -11.17 -16.71
N ALA A 373 11.17 -10.11 -16.92
CA ALA A 373 11.73 -8.80 -17.25
C ALA A 373 12.58 -8.25 -16.09
N ALA A 374 12.14 -8.43 -14.85
CA ALA A 374 12.88 -8.04 -13.66
C ALA A 374 14.25 -8.76 -13.59
N SER A 375 14.29 -10.07 -13.80
CA SER A 375 15.51 -10.88 -13.72
C SER A 375 16.48 -10.66 -14.90
N GLU A 376 15.96 -10.44 -16.10
CA GLU A 376 16.77 -10.07 -17.27
C GLU A 376 17.38 -8.66 -17.10
N GLY A 377 16.66 -7.77 -16.44
CA GLY A 377 17.07 -6.42 -16.11
C GLY A 377 16.27 -5.34 -16.86
N VAL A 378 15.74 -4.41 -16.11
CA VAL A 378 14.97 -3.26 -16.61
C VAL A 378 15.91 -2.08 -16.87
N LYS A 379 16.00 -1.65 -18.11
CA LYS A 379 16.77 -0.45 -18.47
C LYS A 379 15.97 0.80 -18.14
N ILE A 380 16.57 1.71 -17.36
CA ILE A 380 16.00 3.02 -17.00
C ILE A 380 16.95 4.12 -17.44
N VAL A 381 16.42 5.14 -18.09
CA VAL A 381 17.18 6.31 -18.55
C VAL A 381 16.57 7.56 -17.95
N ASN A 382 17.32 8.25 -17.12
CA ASN A 382 16.95 9.57 -16.62
C ASN A 382 17.29 10.65 -17.65
N LEU A 383 16.28 11.32 -18.19
CA LEU A 383 16.46 12.35 -19.21
C LEU A 383 16.72 13.75 -18.63
N SER A 384 16.52 13.94 -17.31
CA SER A 384 16.86 15.19 -16.65
C SER A 384 18.36 15.27 -16.34
N ALA A 385 18.97 16.42 -16.59
CA ALA A 385 20.35 16.70 -16.21
C ALA A 385 20.48 17.12 -14.72
N ASN A 386 19.36 17.47 -14.08
CA ASN A 386 19.38 18.09 -12.74
C ASN A 386 18.61 17.28 -11.69
N ASP A 387 17.51 16.65 -12.09
CA ASP A 387 16.59 15.98 -11.17
C ASP A 387 16.72 14.47 -11.24
N PRO A 388 16.74 13.74 -10.10
CA PRO A 388 16.70 12.30 -10.11
C PRO A 388 15.32 11.76 -10.52
N ILE A 389 15.30 10.53 -11.04
CA ILE A 389 14.08 9.72 -11.05
C ILE A 389 14.03 8.99 -9.72
N VAL A 390 12.89 9.06 -9.02
CA VAL A 390 12.64 8.27 -7.80
C VAL A 390 11.40 7.41 -8.02
N MET A 391 11.49 6.13 -7.66
CA MET A 391 10.38 5.18 -7.75
C MET A 391 10.35 4.23 -6.55
N LEU A 392 9.15 3.80 -6.18
CA LEU A 392 8.92 2.78 -5.16
C LEU A 392 8.54 1.47 -5.86
N LYS A 393 9.14 0.37 -5.44
CA LYS A 393 8.89 -0.98 -5.96
C LYS A 393 8.39 -1.87 -4.83
N HIS A 394 7.34 -2.66 -5.06
CA HIS A 394 6.81 -3.62 -4.08
C HIS A 394 6.77 -5.02 -4.66
N PHE A 395 7.21 -5.97 -3.86
CA PHE A 395 7.44 -7.36 -4.23
C PHE A 395 6.57 -8.29 -3.39
N GLY A 396 6.16 -9.41 -3.99
CA GLY A 396 5.49 -10.50 -3.27
C GLY A 396 6.37 -11.15 -2.19
N PRO A 397 5.79 -12.12 -1.44
CA PRO A 397 6.49 -12.82 -0.37
C PRO A 397 7.72 -13.60 -0.86
N GLY A 398 8.67 -13.80 0.06
CA GLY A 398 9.86 -14.61 -0.21
C GLY A 398 10.75 -14.06 -1.32
N ASN A 399 10.93 -12.72 -1.39
CA ASN A 399 11.84 -12.11 -2.36
C ASN A 399 13.29 -12.59 -2.11
N PRO A 400 13.94 -13.28 -3.08
CA PRO A 400 15.28 -13.84 -2.88
C PRO A 400 16.37 -12.79 -2.67
N ASP A 401 16.14 -11.54 -3.11
CA ASP A 401 17.10 -10.45 -2.95
C ASP A 401 17.13 -9.88 -1.51
N LEU A 402 16.12 -10.20 -0.71
CA LEU A 402 16.04 -9.73 0.68
C LEU A 402 16.85 -10.64 1.59
N VAL A 403 18.11 -10.28 1.83
CA VAL A 403 18.99 -10.90 2.82
C VAL A 403 19.07 -9.99 4.03
N LEU A 404 18.47 -10.41 5.16
CA LEU A 404 18.42 -9.66 6.42
C LEU A 404 19.63 -9.90 7.32
#